data_c821ab61f5b2689a2b83d159777c6c79
#
_entry.id   c821ab61f5b2689a2b83d159777c6c79
#
_cell.length_a   1.000
_cell.length_b   1.000
_cell.length_c   1.000
_cell.angle_alpha   90.00
_cell.angle_beta   90.00
_cell.angle_gamma   90.00
#
_symmetry.space_group_name_H-M   'P 1'
#
loop_
_entity.id
_entity.type
_entity.pdbx_description
1 polymer ?
#
loop_
_entity_poly.entity_id
_entity_poly.type
_entity_poly.pdbx_seq_one_letter_code
_entity_poly.pdbx_strand_id
1 'polypeptide(L)'
;DLRSIINKYRVEKGKPFTNTSIGSPKVSLNIASENYDEFINLYSLALTNGIQLYFTEKPLDPSPLRVDIDFRFAIPDDKSGIYSSQTSNSSLNNNKRYERLYNEGHIFKILDGYYNIISKYLNISDENTIAYVMEKPNPVEFRNKLKDGIHIVFPQIIISNNVQHFIRRKIIDIAD
;
A
#
# COMPACT_ATOMS: atom_id res chain seq x y z
N ASP A 1 -26.40 5.23 -1.75
CA ASP A 1 -25.24 5.49 -2.61
C ASP A 1 -24.07 5.98 -1.75
N LEU A 2 -22.88 6.00 -2.28
CA LEU A 2 -21.67 6.36 -1.54
C LEU A 2 -21.69 7.80 -0.99
N ARG A 3 -22.34 8.75 -1.67
CA ARG A 3 -22.52 10.14 -1.15
C ARG A 3 -23.34 10.14 0.13
N SER A 4 -24.36 9.31 0.20
CA SER A 4 -25.19 9.15 1.39
C SER A 4 -24.35 8.70 2.59
N ILE A 5 -23.47 7.70 2.39
CA ILE A 5 -22.56 7.22 3.44
C ILE A 5 -21.52 8.28 3.82
N ILE A 6 -20.90 8.94 2.85
CA ILE A 6 -19.96 10.01 3.14
C ILE A 6 -20.63 11.08 3.98
N ASN A 7 -21.83 11.50 3.64
CA ASN A 7 -22.56 12.51 4.40
C ASN A 7 -22.96 12.02 5.80
N LYS A 8 -23.35 10.75 5.93
CA LYS A 8 -23.77 10.14 7.19
C LYS A 8 -22.62 10.06 8.20
N TYR A 9 -21.41 9.71 7.76
CA TYR A 9 -20.26 9.45 8.64
C TYR A 9 -19.21 10.54 8.64
N ARG A 10 -19.42 11.62 7.89
CA ARG A 10 -18.48 12.74 7.83
C ARG A 10 -18.33 13.39 9.19
N VAL A 11 -17.08 13.66 9.58
CA VAL A 11 -16.74 14.37 10.80
C VAL A 11 -15.96 15.64 10.50
N GLU A 12 -16.07 16.61 11.41
CA GLU A 12 -15.32 17.86 11.33
C GLU A 12 -13.84 17.65 11.64
N LYS A 13 -13.02 18.60 11.19
CA LYS A 13 -11.58 18.61 11.48
C LYS A 13 -11.33 18.62 13.00
N GLY A 14 -10.45 17.71 13.44
CA GLY A 14 -10.08 17.56 14.85
C GLY A 14 -10.96 16.60 15.65
N LYS A 15 -12.03 16.07 15.06
CA LYS A 15 -12.84 15.01 15.68
C LYS A 15 -12.21 13.63 15.41
N PRO A 16 -12.49 12.64 16.28
CA PRO A 16 -12.09 11.26 16.03
C PRO A 16 -12.59 10.77 14.67
N PHE A 17 -11.78 10.02 13.95
CA PHE A 17 -12.13 9.45 12.65
C PHE A 17 -11.51 8.07 12.49
N THR A 18 -12.12 7.25 11.66
CA THR A 18 -11.65 5.90 11.29
C THR A 18 -11.02 5.90 9.90
N ASN A 19 -11.53 6.70 8.98
CA ASN A 19 -11.10 6.74 7.59
C ASN A 19 -10.94 8.19 7.11
N THR A 20 -10.05 8.39 6.16
CA THR A 20 -9.89 9.70 5.50
C THR A 20 -9.67 9.52 4.00
N SER A 21 -10.14 10.47 3.20
CA SER A 21 -9.89 10.44 1.75
C SER A 21 -8.51 11.01 1.42
N ILE A 22 -7.85 10.38 0.44
CA ILE A 22 -6.66 10.92 -0.22
C ILE A 22 -7.14 11.55 -1.52
N GLY A 23 -7.05 12.87 -1.63
CA GLY A 23 -7.53 13.58 -2.83
C GLY A 23 -8.69 14.51 -2.56
N SER A 24 -9.50 14.79 -3.57
CA SER A 24 -10.65 15.69 -3.49
C SER A 24 -11.97 14.93 -3.70
N PRO A 25 -13.00 15.18 -2.90
CA PRO A 25 -13.01 16.07 -1.73
C PRO A 25 -12.26 15.47 -0.52
N LYS A 26 -11.58 16.30 0.24
CA LYS A 26 -10.96 15.87 1.51
C LYS A 26 -12.05 15.71 2.56
N VAL A 27 -12.25 14.48 3.00
CA VAL A 27 -13.22 14.13 4.04
C VAL A 27 -12.61 13.19 5.06
N SER A 28 -13.03 13.33 6.31
CA SER A 28 -12.78 12.36 7.37
C SER A 28 -14.10 11.71 7.75
N LEU A 29 -14.11 10.42 7.93
CA LEU A 29 -15.27 9.62 8.27
C LEU A 29 -15.04 8.94 9.61
N ASN A 30 -16.06 8.90 10.45
CA ASN A 30 -16.06 8.08 11.65
C ASN A 30 -17.10 6.97 11.50
N ILE A 31 -16.65 5.82 11.03
CA ILE A 31 -17.50 4.66 10.72
C ILE A 31 -17.43 3.71 11.89
N ALA A 32 -18.55 3.49 12.56
CA ALA A 32 -18.64 2.51 13.63
C ALA A 32 -18.51 1.09 13.06
N SER A 33 -17.98 0.15 13.87
CA SER A 33 -17.70 -1.22 13.42
C SER A 33 -18.92 -1.93 12.86
N GLU A 34 -20.09 -1.71 13.44
CA GLU A 34 -21.35 -2.29 12.98
C GLU A 34 -21.81 -1.78 11.59
N ASN A 35 -21.27 -0.67 11.13
CA ASN A 35 -21.60 -0.08 9.83
C ASN A 35 -20.49 -0.29 8.78
N TYR A 36 -19.41 -0.99 9.16
CA TYR A 36 -18.23 -1.09 8.31
C TYR A 36 -18.50 -1.97 7.08
N ASP A 37 -19.26 -3.05 7.23
CA ASP A 37 -19.64 -3.92 6.11
C ASP A 37 -20.49 -3.18 5.09
N GLU A 38 -21.45 -2.35 5.53
CA GLU A 38 -22.23 -1.49 4.63
C GLU A 38 -21.32 -0.52 3.88
N PHE A 39 -20.36 0.10 4.56
CA PHE A 39 -19.40 1.00 3.94
C PHE A 39 -18.55 0.29 2.89
N ILE A 40 -17.98 -0.88 3.20
CA ILE A 40 -17.14 -1.64 2.28
C ILE A 40 -17.93 -2.09 1.05
N ASN A 41 -19.16 -2.57 1.23
CA ASN A 41 -20.02 -2.98 0.11
C ASN A 41 -20.32 -1.81 -0.84
N LEU A 42 -20.65 -0.64 -0.32
CA LEU A 42 -20.94 0.54 -1.13
C LEU A 42 -19.69 1.15 -1.75
N TYR A 43 -18.56 1.07 -1.06
CA TYR A 43 -17.26 1.48 -1.59
C TYR A 43 -16.82 0.56 -2.75
N SER A 44 -16.95 -0.75 -2.58
CA SER A 44 -16.66 -1.74 -3.62
C SER A 44 -17.56 -1.54 -4.85
N LEU A 45 -18.84 -1.32 -4.63
CA LEU A 45 -19.79 -1.03 -5.72
C LEU A 45 -19.42 0.26 -6.47
N ALA A 46 -19.00 1.29 -5.76
CA ALA A 46 -18.55 2.54 -6.37
C ALA A 46 -17.31 2.34 -7.25
N LEU A 47 -16.32 1.58 -6.77
CA LEU A 47 -15.12 1.24 -7.55
C LEU A 47 -15.49 0.42 -8.80
N THR A 48 -16.36 -0.57 -8.67
CA THR A 48 -16.84 -1.37 -9.81
C THR A 48 -17.53 -0.51 -10.88
N ASN A 49 -18.20 0.56 -10.47
CA ASN A 49 -18.82 1.53 -11.37
C ASN A 49 -17.85 2.62 -11.89
N GLY A 50 -16.54 2.44 -11.68
CA GLY A 50 -15.50 3.34 -12.19
C GLY A 50 -15.34 4.66 -11.39
N ILE A 51 -15.97 4.77 -10.22
CA ILE A 51 -15.80 5.94 -9.37
C ILE A 51 -14.46 5.83 -8.65
N GLN A 52 -13.52 6.73 -8.96
CA GLN A 52 -12.22 6.78 -8.32
C GLN A 52 -12.33 7.46 -6.95
N LEU A 53 -12.18 6.67 -5.91
CA LEU A 53 -12.18 7.12 -4.53
C LEU A 53 -10.98 6.47 -3.82
N TYR A 54 -10.30 7.29 -3.06
CA TYR A 54 -9.11 6.83 -2.34
C TYR A 54 -9.32 7.10 -0.85
N PHE A 55 -9.80 6.08 -0.13
CA PHE A 55 -9.88 6.13 1.32
C PHE A 55 -8.71 5.38 1.93
N THR A 56 -8.20 5.90 3.04
CA THR A 56 -7.24 5.23 3.90
C THR A 56 -7.82 5.11 5.29
N GLU A 57 -7.58 3.98 5.92
CA GLU A 57 -7.93 3.77 7.33
C GLU A 57 -6.94 4.46 8.24
N LYS A 58 -7.43 4.95 9.36
CA LYS A 58 -6.59 5.30 10.50
C LYS A 58 -6.23 3.99 11.22
N PRO A 59 -4.95 3.63 11.25
CA PRO A 59 -4.55 2.42 11.95
C PRO A 59 -4.87 2.52 13.44
N LEU A 60 -5.39 1.42 13.98
CA LEU A 60 -5.49 1.23 15.42
C LEU A 60 -4.09 1.00 16.02
N ASP A 61 -3.97 1.13 17.33
CA ASP A 61 -2.77 0.77 18.08
C ASP A 61 -3.18 -0.10 19.27
N PRO A 62 -2.89 -1.41 19.25
CA PRO A 62 -2.10 -2.16 18.25
C PRO A 62 -2.85 -2.44 16.94
N SER A 63 -2.10 -2.77 15.90
CA SER A 63 -2.61 -3.09 14.56
C SER A 63 -1.73 -4.12 13.85
N PRO A 64 -2.19 -4.74 12.74
CA PRO A 64 -1.36 -5.60 11.92
C PRO A 64 -0.06 -4.92 11.52
N LEU A 65 1.03 -5.68 11.53
CA LEU A 65 2.31 -5.19 11.02
C LEU A 65 2.20 -4.86 9.53
N ARG A 66 2.58 -3.64 9.17
CA ARG A 66 2.54 -3.12 7.79
C ARG A 66 3.90 -2.57 7.40
N VAL A 67 4.26 -2.83 6.15
CA VAL A 67 5.53 -2.41 5.57
C VAL A 67 5.25 -1.73 4.24
N ASP A 68 5.69 -0.49 4.11
CA ASP A 68 5.69 0.26 2.86
C ASP A 68 7.13 0.44 2.37
N ILE A 69 7.41 -0.03 1.17
CA ILE A 69 8.71 0.12 0.53
C ILE A 69 8.51 0.93 -0.75
N ASP A 70 9.02 2.15 -0.75
CA ASP A 70 9.04 3.03 -1.91
C ASP A 70 10.43 2.96 -2.58
N PHE A 71 10.48 2.37 -3.77
CA PHE A 71 11.67 2.36 -4.61
C PHE A 71 11.75 3.62 -5.46
N ARG A 72 12.96 4.13 -5.63
CA ARG A 72 13.28 5.29 -6.47
C ARG A 72 14.55 5.03 -7.25
N PHE A 73 14.41 4.48 -8.43
CA PHE A 73 15.51 4.17 -9.33
C PHE A 73 15.85 5.36 -10.22
N ALA A 74 17.10 5.41 -10.68
CA ALA A 74 17.43 6.28 -11.83
C ALA A 74 16.62 5.82 -13.05
N ILE A 75 16.19 6.78 -13.89
CA ILE A 75 15.56 6.40 -15.15
C ILE A 75 16.67 5.84 -16.04
N PRO A 76 16.51 4.62 -16.59
CA PRO A 76 17.47 4.05 -17.49
C PRO A 76 17.63 4.95 -18.72
N ASP A 77 18.88 5.16 -19.17
CA ASP A 77 19.12 5.86 -20.43
C ASP A 77 18.45 5.12 -21.59
N ASP A 78 17.93 5.85 -22.59
CA ASP A 78 17.18 5.31 -23.75
C ASP A 78 17.91 4.19 -24.53
N LYS A 79 19.19 3.98 -24.26
CA LYS A 79 20.02 2.95 -24.89
C LYS A 79 19.91 1.55 -24.23
N SER A 80 19.24 1.41 -23.12
CA SER A 80 19.23 0.15 -22.33
C SER A 80 18.10 -0.81 -22.69
N GLY A 81 17.22 -0.49 -23.63
CA GLY A 81 16.20 -1.43 -24.13
C GLY A 81 15.11 -1.84 -23.12
N ILE A 82 15.03 -1.16 -21.97
CA ILE A 82 14.07 -1.47 -20.88
C ILE A 82 12.65 -0.95 -21.20
N TYR A 83 12.41 -0.50 -22.41
CA TYR A 83 11.08 -0.15 -22.88
C TYR A 83 10.45 -1.34 -23.58
N SER A 84 9.40 -1.93 -23.02
CA SER A 84 8.62 -2.91 -23.76
C SER A 84 7.94 -2.23 -24.95
N SER A 85 8.52 -2.39 -26.15
CA SER A 85 7.92 -1.98 -27.40
C SER A 85 6.76 -2.93 -27.75
N GLN A 86 5.61 -2.75 -27.11
CA GLN A 86 4.37 -3.26 -27.69
C GLN A 86 3.82 -2.21 -28.65
N THR A 87 4.19 -2.36 -29.92
CA THR A 87 3.55 -1.70 -31.06
C THR A 87 2.11 -2.16 -31.16
N SER A 88 1.19 -1.41 -30.59
CA SER A 88 -0.20 -1.42 -31.05
C SER A 88 -0.53 -0.02 -31.55
N ASN A 89 -0.81 0.04 -32.85
CA ASN A 89 -1.29 1.22 -33.56
C ASN A 89 -2.55 1.80 -32.89
N SER A 90 -2.38 2.78 -32.05
CA SER A 90 -3.44 3.71 -31.70
C SER A 90 -2.82 5.04 -31.27
N SER A 91 -3.14 6.05 -32.02
CA SER A 91 -2.73 7.45 -31.91
C SER A 91 -2.93 8.01 -30.49
N LEU A 92 -1.94 8.81 -30.06
CA LEU A 92 -2.05 9.87 -29.08
C LEU A 92 -2.15 9.49 -27.57
N ASN A 93 -1.31 8.57 -27.08
CA ASN A 93 -0.82 8.70 -25.70
C ASN A 93 0.53 7.97 -25.59
N ASN A 94 1.62 8.73 -25.57
CA ASN A 94 2.98 8.23 -25.27
C ASN A 94 3.06 7.82 -23.78
N ASN A 95 2.29 6.83 -23.35
CA ASN A 95 2.48 6.20 -22.05
C ASN A 95 3.70 5.29 -22.14
N LYS A 96 4.89 5.87 -21.90
CA LYS A 96 6.10 5.08 -21.68
C LYS A 96 5.80 4.06 -20.58
N ARG A 97 5.85 2.78 -20.90
CA ARG A 97 5.76 1.71 -19.90
C ARG A 97 7.19 1.35 -19.51
N TYR A 98 7.47 1.46 -18.23
CA TYR A 98 8.73 1.05 -17.65
C TYR A 98 8.62 -0.38 -17.13
N GLU A 99 9.68 -1.18 -17.32
CA GLU A 99 9.79 -2.47 -16.69
C GLU A 99 10.16 -2.33 -15.21
N ARG A 100 9.68 -3.27 -14.40
CA ARG A 100 9.99 -3.32 -12.98
C ARG A 100 11.44 -3.73 -12.78
N LEU A 101 12.17 -2.99 -11.93
CA LEU A 101 13.59 -3.22 -11.65
C LEU A 101 13.85 -4.16 -10.48
N TYR A 102 12.82 -4.73 -9.89
CA TYR A 102 12.91 -5.81 -8.93
C TYR A 102 12.02 -6.97 -9.37
N ASN A 103 12.23 -8.14 -8.82
CA ASN A 103 11.49 -9.36 -9.12
C ASN A 103 11.07 -10.07 -7.83
N GLU A 104 10.36 -11.17 -7.98
CA GLU A 104 9.86 -11.99 -6.88
C GLU A 104 10.97 -12.44 -5.91
N GLY A 105 12.17 -12.77 -6.42
CA GLY A 105 13.32 -13.12 -5.57
C GLY A 105 13.77 -12.00 -4.63
N HIS A 106 13.64 -10.74 -5.03
CA HIS A 106 13.90 -9.60 -4.15
C HIS A 106 12.80 -9.47 -3.08
N ILE A 107 11.53 -9.73 -3.45
CA ILE A 107 10.41 -9.73 -2.50
C ILE A 107 10.61 -10.81 -1.44
N PHE A 108 10.98 -12.03 -1.84
CA PHE A 108 11.28 -13.11 -0.89
C PHE A 108 12.41 -12.77 0.07
N LYS A 109 13.50 -12.16 -0.40
CA LYS A 109 14.58 -11.71 0.48
C LYS A 109 14.10 -10.69 1.52
N ILE A 110 13.22 -9.78 1.14
CA ILE A 110 12.62 -8.81 2.06
C ILE A 110 11.77 -9.55 3.09
N LEU A 111 10.90 -10.47 2.66
CA LEU A 111 10.06 -11.26 3.56
C LEU A 111 10.91 -12.09 4.54
N ASP A 112 11.94 -12.78 4.07
CA ASP A 112 12.86 -13.54 4.91
C ASP A 112 13.53 -12.66 5.96
N GLY A 113 13.96 -11.45 5.58
CA GLY A 113 14.49 -10.47 6.50
C GLY A 113 13.49 -10.11 7.61
N TYR A 114 12.25 -9.84 7.24
CA TYR A 114 11.17 -9.55 8.20
C TYR A 114 10.87 -10.76 9.09
N TYR A 115 10.73 -11.97 8.54
CA TYR A 115 10.47 -13.18 9.32
C TYR A 115 11.58 -13.45 10.33
N ASN A 116 12.83 -13.32 9.94
CA ASN A 116 13.98 -13.50 10.83
C ASN A 116 13.96 -12.54 12.02
N ILE A 117 13.63 -11.27 11.79
CA ILE A 117 13.54 -10.28 12.86
C ILE A 117 12.29 -10.52 13.72
N ILE A 118 11.15 -10.78 13.09
CA ILE A 118 9.90 -11.05 13.81
C ILE A 118 10.05 -12.27 14.72
N SER A 119 10.56 -13.39 14.21
CA SER A 119 10.78 -14.63 14.98
C SER A 119 11.79 -14.46 16.11
N LYS A 120 12.75 -13.55 15.97
CA LYS A 120 13.73 -13.27 17.01
C LYS A 120 13.16 -12.51 18.21
N TYR A 121 12.19 -11.63 17.96
CA TYR A 121 11.68 -10.71 18.98
C TYR A 121 10.23 -10.98 19.42
N LEU A 122 9.47 -11.73 18.63
CA LEU A 122 8.08 -12.08 18.91
C LEU A 122 7.94 -13.60 18.95
N ASN A 123 7.13 -14.07 19.90
CA ASN A 123 6.76 -15.48 19.95
C ASN A 123 5.62 -15.74 18.97
N ILE A 124 5.97 -16.08 17.73
CA ILE A 124 5.01 -16.41 16.67
C ILE A 124 5.11 -17.88 16.30
N SER A 125 3.97 -18.50 15.99
CA SER A 125 3.94 -19.82 15.38
C SER A 125 4.03 -19.73 13.87
N ASP A 126 4.57 -20.76 13.21
CA ASP A 126 4.72 -20.79 11.75
C ASP A 126 3.38 -20.63 11.00
N GLU A 127 2.28 -21.08 11.63
CA GLU A 127 0.93 -20.95 11.08
C GLU A 127 0.45 -19.49 10.97
N ASN A 128 1.06 -18.57 11.72
CA ASN A 128 0.65 -17.16 11.80
C ASN A 128 1.51 -16.23 10.92
N THR A 129 2.29 -16.78 9.99
CA THR A 129 3.27 -16.03 9.18
C THR A 129 2.80 -15.71 7.76
N ILE A 130 1.48 -15.61 7.54
CA ILE A 130 0.96 -15.19 6.24
C ILE A 130 1.28 -13.71 6.02
N ALA A 131 1.88 -13.39 4.88
CA ALA A 131 2.08 -12.03 4.41
C ALA A 131 1.34 -11.80 3.09
N TYR A 132 0.55 -10.74 3.04
CA TYR A 132 -0.03 -10.24 1.79
C TYR A 132 0.91 -9.20 1.18
N VAL A 133 1.35 -9.45 -0.04
CA VAL A 133 2.21 -8.54 -0.79
C VAL A 133 1.39 -7.90 -1.90
N MET A 134 1.34 -6.59 -1.89
CA MET A 134 0.67 -5.79 -2.91
C MET A 134 1.70 -4.92 -3.62
N GLU A 135 1.73 -4.99 -4.92
CA GLU A 135 2.64 -4.22 -5.77
C GLU A 135 1.88 -3.15 -6.55
N LYS A 136 2.54 -2.07 -6.89
CA LYS A 136 1.97 -1.12 -7.86
C LYS A 136 1.78 -1.82 -9.20
N PRO A 137 0.71 -1.54 -9.96
CA PRO A 137 0.49 -2.18 -11.25
C PRO A 137 1.64 -1.99 -12.22
N ASN A 138 2.22 -0.79 -12.26
CA ASN A 138 3.36 -0.43 -13.10
C ASN A 138 4.25 0.60 -12.39
N PRO A 139 5.57 0.57 -12.65
CA PRO A 139 6.44 1.67 -12.29
C PRO A 139 6.02 2.97 -13.00
N VAL A 140 6.19 4.11 -12.35
CA VAL A 140 5.83 5.41 -12.90
C VAL A 140 6.99 6.40 -12.80
N GLU A 141 7.15 7.22 -13.82
CA GLU A 141 8.10 8.33 -13.78
C GLU A 141 7.58 9.44 -12.85
N PHE A 142 8.40 9.86 -11.91
CA PHE A 142 8.10 10.95 -11.03
C PHE A 142 9.38 11.72 -10.65
N ARG A 143 9.44 13.00 -10.98
CA ARG A 143 10.58 13.89 -10.67
C ARG A 143 11.93 13.32 -11.13
N ASN A 144 12.01 12.92 -12.38
CA ASN A 144 13.21 12.33 -13.02
C ASN A 144 13.72 11.04 -12.32
N LYS A 145 12.82 10.31 -11.68
CA LYS A 145 13.10 8.98 -11.11
C LYS A 145 11.98 8.03 -11.47
N LEU A 146 12.32 6.76 -11.60
CA LEU A 146 11.35 5.70 -11.71
C LEU A 146 10.88 5.31 -10.30
N LYS A 147 9.62 5.59 -10.00
CA LYS A 147 8.99 5.27 -8.72
C LYS A 147 8.23 3.95 -8.84
N ASP A 148 8.55 3.01 -7.97
CA ASP A 148 7.81 1.76 -7.78
C ASP A 148 7.63 1.49 -6.28
N GLY A 149 6.94 0.43 -5.88
CA GLY A 149 6.81 0.11 -4.47
C GLY A 149 5.98 -1.12 -4.17
N ILE A 150 6.20 -1.59 -2.96
CA ILE A 150 5.58 -2.79 -2.40
C ILE A 150 4.93 -2.39 -1.08
N HIS A 151 3.71 -2.87 -0.86
CA HIS A 151 3.04 -2.82 0.42
C HIS A 151 2.86 -4.25 0.96
N ILE A 152 3.34 -4.52 2.18
CA ILE A 152 3.25 -5.84 2.80
C ILE A 152 2.42 -5.72 4.08
N VAL A 153 1.50 -6.64 4.28
CA VAL A 153 0.68 -6.74 5.50
C VAL A 153 0.81 -8.14 6.09
N PHE A 154 1.13 -8.20 7.38
CA PHE A 154 1.12 -9.43 8.18
C PHE A 154 -0.12 -9.39 9.09
N PRO A 155 -1.28 -9.92 8.66
CA PRO A 155 -2.55 -9.70 9.33
C PRO A 155 -2.63 -10.31 10.72
N GLN A 156 -1.90 -11.41 10.98
CA GLN A 156 -1.89 -12.09 12.28
C GLN A 156 -0.89 -11.50 13.28
N ILE A 157 0.02 -10.64 12.83
CA ILE A 157 1.03 -10.01 13.70
C ILE A 157 0.51 -8.67 14.19
N ILE A 158 -0.28 -8.70 15.27
CA ILE A 158 -0.89 -7.52 15.87
C ILE A 158 0.06 -6.95 16.93
N ILE A 159 0.63 -5.80 16.64
CA ILE A 159 1.65 -5.15 17.49
C ILE A 159 1.46 -3.64 17.55
N SER A 160 1.98 -3.04 18.62
CA SER A 160 1.95 -1.58 18.77
C SER A 160 2.81 -0.86 17.74
N ASN A 161 2.50 0.40 17.47
CA ASN A 161 3.26 1.24 16.56
C ASN A 161 4.75 1.31 16.96
N ASN A 162 5.04 1.34 18.26
CA ASN A 162 6.44 1.36 18.75
C ASN A 162 7.19 0.08 18.37
N VAL A 163 6.55 -1.08 18.46
CA VAL A 163 7.14 -2.36 18.04
C VAL A 163 7.31 -2.42 16.53
N GLN A 164 6.33 -1.92 15.74
CA GLN A 164 6.48 -1.81 14.29
C GLN A 164 7.71 -0.97 13.90
N HIS A 165 7.90 0.18 14.55
CA HIS A 165 9.08 1.04 14.33
C HIS A 165 10.39 0.38 14.79
N PHE A 166 10.37 -0.41 15.86
CA PHE A 166 11.53 -1.18 16.30
C PHE A 166 11.92 -2.23 15.27
N ILE A 167 10.97 -3.04 14.79
CA ILE A 167 11.20 -4.05 13.74
C ILE A 167 11.77 -3.40 12.48
N ARG A 168 11.16 -2.30 12.02
CA ARG A 168 11.63 -1.55 10.86
C ARG A 168 13.09 -1.12 11.01
N ARG A 169 13.49 -0.57 12.17
CA ARG A 169 14.89 -0.18 12.41
C ARG A 169 15.82 -1.38 12.32
N LYS A 170 15.42 -2.52 12.90
CA LYS A 170 16.24 -3.75 12.84
C LYS A 170 16.43 -4.27 11.42
N ILE A 171 15.43 -4.12 10.56
CA ILE A 171 15.54 -4.47 9.13
C ILE A 171 16.53 -3.53 8.43
N ILE A 172 16.44 -2.23 8.67
CA ILE A 172 17.37 -1.24 8.07
C ILE A 172 18.80 -1.52 8.51
N ASP A 173 19.03 -1.78 9.82
CA ASP A 173 20.35 -2.08 10.38
C ASP A 173 21.06 -3.30 9.74
N ILE A 174 20.32 -4.23 9.13
CA ILE A 174 20.88 -5.41 8.45
C ILE A 174 20.89 -5.30 6.91
N ALA A 175 20.26 -4.27 6.36
CA ALA A 175 20.20 -4.03 4.92
C ALA A 175 21.36 -3.13 4.42
N ASP A 176 22.03 -2.42 5.33
CA ASP A 176 23.23 -1.62 5.07
C ASP A 176 24.49 -2.48 5.19
#